data_c9d0febdb40a597735b86dfe7c4b8a24
#
_entry.id   c9d0febdb40a597735b86dfe7c4b8a24
#
_cell.length_a   1.000
_cell.length_b   1.000
_cell.length_c   1.000
_cell.angle_alpha   90.00
_cell.angle_beta   90.00
_cell.angle_gamma   90.00
#
_symmetry.space_group_name_H-M   'P 1'
#
loop_
_entity.id
_entity.type
_entity.pdbx_description
1 polymer ?
#
loop_
_entity_poly.entity_id
_entity_poly.type
_entity_poly.pdbx_seq_one_letter_code
_entity_poly.pdbx_strand_id
1 'polypeptide(L)'
;MTTPLTQAETVLQRCWDHWQSLASRRDLQPEFRALSTLRKRLTARLFSIAVFGLVNRGKSAVLNALTGEERLKVGPLNGVTQQPQSLLWQPEPGIPWRVRLVDTPGLNEVEGEAREQLAWDVARSADLIVFVIATDLTQLEYQALSELRTLYKPILLVLNKCDLYSEAELQAICAQISRHLGWVSPQEILTVAACPKPLKVRTHWPDGRITLEWERPAPQIEALRGRILQILQTEAGSLLALNVLKRLDRVQAQILEKQWQHHAPFVEQWGQAVALGKGIVVGLAPLGLDLLLAPLLDGLWLLGLGVRLHLPRTALWRGLVSFREGLWRPLLLNGALLLLAEGVSSWLWGGWGNGLLPGLVAGVSLYRLGSLAPQVLSRFAARAFGLEAGLRALIGRERLAMTDCTASLPSSLA
;
A
#
# COMPACT_ATOMS: atom_id res chain seq x y z
N MET A 1 -21.23 -7.94 -13.61
CA MET A 1 -20.42 -7.30 -12.55
C MET A 1 -18.95 -7.42 -12.92
N THR A 2 -18.22 -6.32 -13.05
CA THR A 2 -16.77 -6.36 -13.30
C THR A 2 -16.03 -6.93 -12.10
N THR A 3 -15.12 -7.88 -12.33
CA THR A 3 -14.32 -8.44 -11.24
C THR A 3 -13.32 -7.40 -10.73
N PRO A 4 -12.85 -7.48 -9.46
CA PRO A 4 -11.81 -6.58 -8.92
C PRO A 4 -10.55 -6.53 -9.79
N LEU A 5 -10.16 -7.65 -10.37
CA LEU A 5 -9.01 -7.76 -11.26
C LEU A 5 -9.22 -6.99 -12.56
N THR A 6 -10.34 -7.16 -13.24
CA THR A 6 -10.64 -6.44 -14.50
C THR A 6 -10.73 -4.94 -14.29
N GLN A 7 -11.21 -4.52 -13.11
CA GLN A 7 -11.19 -3.11 -12.74
C GLN A 7 -9.76 -2.58 -12.57
N ALA A 8 -8.89 -3.31 -11.86
CA ALA A 8 -7.50 -2.94 -11.67
C ALA A 8 -6.72 -2.93 -13.01
N GLU A 9 -6.97 -3.92 -13.88
CA GLU A 9 -6.39 -3.98 -15.24
C GLU A 9 -6.78 -2.76 -16.07
N THR A 10 -8.07 -2.39 -16.05
CA THR A 10 -8.58 -1.23 -16.80
C THR A 10 -7.93 0.07 -16.31
N VAL A 11 -7.82 0.26 -14.99
CA VAL A 11 -7.19 1.45 -14.41
C VAL A 11 -5.71 1.50 -14.77
N LEU A 12 -4.99 0.38 -14.61
CA LEU A 12 -3.58 0.29 -14.95
C LEU A 12 -3.32 0.55 -16.44
N GLN A 13 -4.17 0.01 -17.33
CA GLN A 13 -4.05 0.24 -18.76
C GLN A 13 -4.26 1.72 -19.12
N ARG A 14 -5.25 2.38 -18.54
CA ARG A 14 -5.47 3.84 -18.75
C ARG A 14 -4.27 4.66 -18.29
N CYS A 15 -3.66 4.29 -17.14
CA CYS A 15 -2.46 4.95 -16.65
C CYS A 15 -1.28 4.74 -17.59
N TRP A 16 -1.10 3.50 -18.07
CA TRP A 16 -0.04 3.17 -19.01
C TRP A 16 -0.16 3.97 -20.31
N ASP A 17 -1.33 3.94 -20.95
CA ASP A 17 -1.59 4.63 -22.21
C ASP A 17 -1.37 6.14 -22.09
N HIS A 18 -1.76 6.70 -20.94
CA HIS A 18 -1.58 8.12 -20.68
C HIS A 18 -0.12 8.53 -20.55
N TRP A 19 0.66 7.77 -19.76
CA TRP A 19 2.06 8.13 -19.50
C TRP A 19 3.04 7.61 -20.54
N GLN A 20 2.59 6.77 -21.50
CA GLN A 20 3.45 6.14 -22.50
C GLN A 20 4.26 7.16 -23.33
N SER A 21 3.73 8.35 -23.56
CA SER A 21 4.43 9.44 -24.27
C SER A 21 5.73 9.88 -23.55
N LEU A 22 5.83 9.65 -22.25
CA LEU A 22 6.96 10.00 -21.40
C LEU A 22 7.94 8.84 -21.19
N ALA A 23 7.67 7.67 -21.78
CA ALA A 23 8.47 6.46 -21.57
C ALA A 23 9.93 6.58 -22.07
N SER A 24 10.21 7.50 -23.00
CA SER A 24 11.57 7.77 -23.50
C SER A 24 12.44 8.54 -22.52
N ARG A 25 11.88 9.17 -21.51
CA ARG A 25 12.61 9.96 -20.52
C ARG A 25 13.42 9.07 -19.58
N ARG A 26 14.73 9.30 -19.48
CA ARG A 26 15.66 8.49 -18.66
C ARG A 26 15.36 8.56 -17.17
N ASP A 27 14.97 9.71 -16.67
CA ASP A 27 14.65 9.95 -15.25
C ASP A 27 13.38 9.22 -14.77
N LEU A 28 12.48 8.85 -15.70
CA LEU A 28 11.23 8.13 -15.42
C LEU A 28 11.33 6.61 -15.65
N GLN A 29 12.47 6.11 -16.10
CA GLN A 29 12.65 4.68 -16.36
C GLN A 29 12.34 3.75 -15.16
N PRO A 30 12.69 4.09 -13.91
CA PRO A 30 12.33 3.28 -12.75
C PRO A 30 10.81 3.12 -12.59
N GLU A 31 10.04 4.20 -12.78
CA GLU A 31 8.59 4.22 -12.67
C GLU A 31 7.94 3.38 -13.78
N PHE A 32 8.42 3.48 -15.01
CA PHE A 32 7.94 2.65 -16.12
C PHE A 32 8.26 1.16 -15.93
N ARG A 33 9.41 0.83 -15.36
CA ARG A 33 9.71 -0.56 -14.95
C ARG A 33 8.75 -1.05 -13.87
N ALA A 34 8.41 -0.20 -12.89
CA ALA A 34 7.43 -0.52 -11.87
C ALA A 34 6.03 -0.75 -12.48
N LEU A 35 5.56 0.13 -13.38
CA LEU A 35 4.29 -0.05 -14.10
C LEU A 35 4.26 -1.35 -14.91
N SER A 36 5.33 -1.67 -15.64
CA SER A 36 5.44 -2.92 -16.40
C SER A 36 5.40 -4.15 -15.50
N THR A 37 6.02 -4.07 -14.32
CA THR A 37 6.00 -5.14 -13.32
C THR A 37 4.60 -5.35 -12.77
N LEU A 38 3.86 -4.28 -12.45
CA LEU A 38 2.48 -4.37 -11.99
C LEU A 38 1.58 -5.02 -13.05
N ARG A 39 1.74 -4.63 -14.32
CA ARG A 39 1.02 -5.23 -15.44
C ARG A 39 1.30 -6.73 -15.57
N LYS A 40 2.58 -7.12 -15.53
CA LYS A 40 2.98 -8.54 -15.57
C LYS A 40 2.39 -9.34 -14.40
N ARG A 41 2.34 -8.75 -13.19
CA ARG A 41 1.74 -9.41 -12.02
C ARG A 41 0.26 -9.69 -12.19
N LEU A 42 -0.52 -8.72 -12.69
CA LEU A 42 -1.95 -8.90 -12.96
C LEU A 42 -2.18 -9.97 -14.03
N THR A 43 -1.51 -9.83 -15.19
CA THR A 43 -1.67 -10.76 -16.32
C THR A 43 -1.28 -12.20 -15.95
N ALA A 44 -0.20 -12.36 -15.19
CA ALA A 44 0.27 -13.68 -14.74
C ALA A 44 -0.49 -14.22 -13.52
N ARG A 45 -1.45 -13.46 -12.98
CA ARG A 45 -2.15 -13.78 -11.71
C ARG A 45 -1.16 -14.17 -10.60
N LEU A 46 -0.10 -13.38 -10.47
CA LEU A 46 1.00 -13.66 -9.54
C LEU A 46 0.70 -13.07 -8.16
N PHE A 47 0.28 -13.94 -7.24
CA PHE A 47 0.02 -13.61 -5.85
C PHE A 47 1.30 -13.77 -5.02
N SER A 48 1.66 -12.78 -4.22
CA SER A 48 2.91 -12.79 -3.45
C SER A 48 2.64 -12.94 -1.96
N ILE A 49 3.25 -13.95 -1.34
CA ILE A 49 3.20 -14.21 0.11
C ILE A 49 4.59 -13.97 0.67
N ALA A 50 4.73 -13.07 1.65
CA ALA A 50 5.97 -12.86 2.38
C ALA A 50 5.92 -13.60 3.72
N VAL A 51 6.98 -14.34 4.03
CA VAL A 51 7.14 -14.96 5.35
C VAL A 51 8.05 -14.09 6.20
N PHE A 52 7.54 -13.64 7.34
CA PHE A 52 8.13 -12.64 8.21
C PHE A 52 8.28 -13.18 9.63
N GLY A 53 9.17 -12.62 10.44
CA GLY A 53 9.38 -13.00 11.82
C GLY A 53 10.84 -12.91 12.24
N LEU A 54 11.12 -13.10 13.51
CA LEU A 54 12.48 -13.05 14.05
C LEU A 54 13.38 -14.18 13.52
N VAL A 55 14.67 -14.06 13.80
CA VAL A 55 15.65 -15.10 13.49
C VAL A 55 15.32 -16.40 14.24
N ASN A 56 15.59 -17.55 13.65
CA ASN A 56 15.38 -18.89 14.22
C ASN A 56 13.92 -19.27 14.53
N ARG A 57 12.92 -18.54 14.02
CA ARG A 57 11.51 -18.93 14.12
C ARG A 57 11.11 -20.01 13.11
N GLY A 58 11.99 -20.34 12.17
CA GLY A 58 11.78 -21.40 11.18
C GLY A 58 11.03 -20.96 9.92
N LYS A 59 11.17 -19.69 9.50
CA LYS A 59 10.55 -19.15 8.28
C LYS A 59 10.85 -20.00 7.04
N SER A 60 12.12 -20.26 6.76
CA SER A 60 12.55 -21.07 5.62
C SER A 60 12.06 -22.51 5.72
N ALA A 61 11.98 -23.08 6.95
CA ALA A 61 11.41 -24.42 7.16
C ALA A 61 9.90 -24.45 6.84
N VAL A 62 9.15 -23.42 7.25
CA VAL A 62 7.72 -23.29 6.92
C VAL A 62 7.51 -23.24 5.40
N LEU A 63 8.36 -22.50 4.69
CA LEU A 63 8.28 -22.43 3.23
C LEU A 63 8.62 -23.77 2.55
N ASN A 64 9.68 -24.44 3.00
CA ASN A 64 10.03 -25.76 2.48
C ASN A 64 8.91 -26.77 2.74
N ALA A 65 8.35 -26.80 3.95
CA ALA A 65 7.23 -27.66 4.29
C ALA A 65 5.96 -27.35 3.45
N LEU A 66 5.67 -26.07 3.20
CA LEU A 66 4.53 -25.65 2.40
C LEU A 66 4.65 -26.08 0.93
N THR A 67 5.86 -26.00 0.38
CA THR A 67 6.13 -26.41 -1.01
C THR A 67 6.34 -27.91 -1.19
N GLY A 68 6.68 -28.62 -0.12
CA GLY A 68 7.11 -30.01 -0.17
C GLY A 68 8.53 -30.21 -0.74
N GLU A 69 9.31 -29.14 -0.87
CA GLU A 69 10.63 -29.15 -1.48
C GLU A 69 11.67 -28.46 -0.57
N GLU A 70 12.82 -29.07 -0.36
CA GLU A 70 13.93 -28.50 0.41
C GLU A 70 14.80 -27.59 -0.45
N ARG A 71 14.25 -26.45 -0.91
CA ARG A 71 14.96 -25.47 -1.76
C ARG A 71 15.65 -24.37 -0.96
N LEU A 72 15.12 -24.03 0.21
CA LEU A 72 15.68 -23.02 1.06
C LEU A 72 16.62 -23.65 2.08
N LYS A 73 17.78 -23.05 2.28
CA LYS A 73 18.74 -23.51 3.30
C LYS A 73 18.16 -23.26 4.69
N VAL A 74 18.05 -24.32 5.46
CA VAL A 74 17.63 -24.29 6.86
C VAL A 74 18.82 -24.65 7.72
N GLY A 75 19.12 -23.85 8.74
CA GLY A 75 20.23 -24.14 9.65
C GLY A 75 20.03 -23.54 11.05
N PRO A 76 20.72 -24.08 12.08
CA PRO A 76 20.64 -23.58 13.45
C PRO A 76 21.41 -22.27 13.66
N LEU A 77 22.28 -21.87 12.72
CA LEU A 77 23.08 -20.66 12.83
C LEU A 77 22.24 -19.43 12.45
N ASN A 78 22.50 -18.31 13.10
CA ASN A 78 21.85 -17.04 12.82
C ASN A 78 22.24 -16.52 11.42
N GLY A 79 21.30 -15.91 10.70
CA GLY A 79 21.62 -15.21 9.46
C GLY A 79 21.79 -16.09 8.22
N VAL A 80 21.21 -17.28 8.16
CA VAL A 80 21.27 -18.17 6.98
C VAL A 80 20.68 -17.49 5.76
N THR A 81 19.60 -16.72 5.90
CA THR A 81 18.94 -15.96 4.82
C THR A 81 19.44 -14.52 4.83
N GLN A 82 20.50 -14.25 4.08
CA GLN A 82 21.10 -12.90 4.00
C GLN A 82 20.37 -11.96 3.01
N GLN A 83 19.71 -12.52 2.01
CA GLN A 83 18.94 -11.78 1.00
C GLN A 83 17.57 -12.43 0.84
N PRO A 84 16.52 -11.65 0.50
CA PRO A 84 15.21 -12.23 0.21
C PRO A 84 15.31 -13.27 -0.89
N GLN A 85 14.85 -14.48 -0.62
CA GLN A 85 14.79 -15.57 -1.61
C GLN A 85 13.33 -15.77 -2.02
N SER A 86 13.09 -16.03 -3.29
CA SER A 86 11.73 -16.24 -3.79
C SER A 86 11.59 -17.60 -4.47
N LEU A 87 10.51 -18.31 -4.14
CA LEU A 87 10.10 -19.56 -4.75
C LEU A 87 8.77 -19.36 -5.47
N LEU A 88 8.63 -19.96 -6.64
CA LEU A 88 7.33 -20.07 -7.30
C LEU A 88 6.69 -21.38 -6.85
N TRP A 89 5.50 -21.27 -6.32
CA TRP A 89 4.68 -22.39 -5.87
C TRP A 89 3.37 -22.41 -6.64
N GLN A 90 3.00 -23.59 -7.12
CA GLN A 90 1.70 -23.84 -7.71
C GLN A 90 0.94 -24.76 -6.75
N PRO A 91 -0.04 -24.22 -6.01
CA PRO A 91 -0.62 -24.92 -4.87
C PRO A 91 -1.30 -26.24 -5.26
N GLU A 92 -2.24 -26.17 -6.21
CA GLU A 92 -3.05 -27.33 -6.64
C GLU A 92 -3.55 -27.15 -8.07
N PRO A 93 -3.79 -28.26 -8.81
CA PRO A 93 -4.49 -28.22 -10.09
C PRO A 93 -5.88 -27.59 -9.93
N GLY A 94 -6.20 -26.58 -10.76
CA GLY A 94 -7.49 -25.88 -10.70
C GLY A 94 -7.45 -24.54 -9.99
N ILE A 95 -6.41 -24.21 -9.23
CA ILE A 95 -6.20 -22.87 -8.69
C ILE A 95 -5.52 -22.00 -9.75
N PRO A 96 -6.17 -20.89 -10.22
CA PRO A 96 -5.65 -20.09 -11.33
C PRO A 96 -4.51 -19.14 -10.90
N TRP A 97 -3.99 -19.28 -9.69
CA TRP A 97 -2.97 -18.41 -9.12
C TRP A 97 -1.59 -19.05 -9.16
N ARG A 98 -0.62 -18.28 -9.61
CA ARG A 98 0.80 -18.56 -9.37
C ARG A 98 1.22 -17.85 -8.10
N VAL A 99 1.73 -18.58 -7.12
CA VAL A 99 2.11 -18.02 -5.84
C VAL A 99 3.63 -17.80 -5.80
N ARG A 100 4.05 -16.59 -5.51
CA ARG A 100 5.43 -16.28 -5.19
C ARG A 100 5.59 -16.21 -3.68
N LEU A 101 6.25 -17.20 -3.13
CA LEU A 101 6.65 -17.25 -1.73
C LEU A 101 7.98 -16.51 -1.59
N VAL A 102 8.08 -15.59 -0.64
CA VAL A 102 9.29 -14.81 -0.40
C VAL A 102 9.76 -15.03 1.03
N ASP A 103 10.93 -15.66 1.17
CA ASP A 103 11.63 -15.76 2.45
C ASP A 103 12.33 -14.44 2.75
N THR A 104 12.14 -13.90 3.95
CA THR A 104 12.78 -12.65 4.36
C THR A 104 13.89 -12.91 5.35
N PRO A 105 14.95 -12.07 5.37
CA PRO A 105 15.90 -12.06 6.48
C PRO A 105 15.16 -11.91 7.81
N GLY A 106 15.70 -12.50 8.86
CA GLY A 106 15.11 -12.34 10.20
C GLY A 106 15.22 -10.91 10.69
N LEU A 107 14.19 -10.44 11.38
CA LEU A 107 14.28 -9.21 12.13
C LEU A 107 15.33 -9.34 13.22
N ASN A 108 16.06 -8.26 13.49
CA ASN A 108 17.03 -8.20 14.59
C ASN A 108 18.31 -9.05 14.39
N GLU A 109 18.83 -9.15 13.17
CA GLU A 109 20.18 -9.63 12.93
C GLU A 109 21.22 -8.54 13.25
N VAL A 110 22.35 -8.90 13.86
CA VAL A 110 23.37 -8.00 14.41
C VAL A 110 24.00 -7.03 13.39
N GLU A 111 23.78 -7.23 12.08
CA GLU A 111 24.31 -6.38 10.99
C GLU A 111 23.20 -5.63 10.18
N GLY A 112 22.21 -5.11 10.79
CA GLY A 112 20.82 -5.20 10.47
C GLY A 112 20.05 -4.09 9.85
N GLU A 113 20.30 -2.79 9.87
CA GLU A 113 19.36 -1.78 9.33
C GLU A 113 19.04 -2.00 7.84
N ALA A 114 20.02 -2.33 7.02
CA ALA A 114 19.80 -2.57 5.59
C ALA A 114 19.00 -3.85 5.32
N ARG A 115 19.21 -4.92 6.11
CA ARG A 115 18.45 -6.18 5.98
C ARG A 115 17.03 -6.04 6.49
N GLU A 116 16.85 -5.29 7.55
CA GLU A 116 15.54 -4.97 8.09
C GLU A 116 14.72 -4.17 7.08
N GLN A 117 15.30 -3.15 6.45
CA GLN A 117 14.65 -2.41 5.36
C GLN A 117 14.25 -3.32 4.19
N LEU A 118 15.11 -4.27 3.78
CA LEU A 118 14.76 -5.24 2.73
C LEU A 118 13.57 -6.11 3.14
N ALA A 119 13.50 -6.57 4.39
CA ALA A 119 12.36 -7.33 4.88
C ALA A 119 11.08 -6.49 4.83
N TRP A 120 11.13 -5.24 5.28
CA TRP A 120 10.00 -4.30 5.21
C TRP A 120 9.55 -4.01 3.78
N ASP A 121 10.48 -3.87 2.83
CA ASP A 121 10.14 -3.65 1.43
C ASP A 121 9.44 -4.88 0.82
N VAL A 122 9.87 -6.07 1.19
CA VAL A 122 9.18 -7.32 0.83
C VAL A 122 7.78 -7.35 1.43
N ALA A 123 7.62 -7.06 2.72
CA ALA A 123 6.31 -7.00 3.37
C ALA A 123 5.38 -5.98 2.70
N ARG A 124 5.89 -4.77 2.38
CA ARG A 124 5.14 -3.74 1.63
C ARG A 124 4.74 -4.19 0.23
N SER A 125 5.48 -5.09 -0.40
CA SER A 125 5.22 -5.57 -1.77
C SER A 125 4.34 -6.82 -1.84
N ALA A 126 4.23 -7.58 -0.75
CA ALA A 126 3.44 -8.81 -0.65
C ALA A 126 1.93 -8.54 -0.65
N ASP A 127 1.15 -9.55 -1.04
CA ASP A 127 -0.33 -9.51 -1.00
C ASP A 127 -0.86 -10.11 0.31
N LEU A 128 -0.11 -11.04 0.89
CA LEU A 128 -0.37 -11.70 2.16
C LEU A 128 0.93 -11.79 2.95
N ILE A 129 0.86 -11.61 4.26
CA ILE A 129 1.99 -11.78 5.17
C ILE A 129 1.73 -13.00 6.04
N VAL A 130 2.69 -13.91 6.11
CA VAL A 130 2.73 -15.02 7.06
C VAL A 130 3.75 -14.66 8.13
N PHE A 131 3.30 -14.34 9.33
CA PHE A 131 4.17 -13.98 10.45
C PHE A 131 4.43 -15.22 11.31
N VAL A 132 5.67 -15.65 11.37
CA VAL A 132 6.09 -16.89 12.05
C VAL A 132 6.68 -16.56 13.42
N ILE A 133 6.07 -17.11 14.45
CA ILE A 133 6.55 -17.15 15.84
C ILE A 133 6.82 -18.62 16.24
N ALA A 134 7.54 -18.87 17.32
CA ALA A 134 7.85 -20.25 17.74
C ALA A 134 7.69 -20.47 19.26
N THR A 135 7.43 -19.43 20.00
CA THR A 135 7.23 -19.42 21.45
C THR A 135 6.22 -18.34 21.80
N ASP A 136 6.16 -17.93 23.04
CA ASP A 136 5.44 -16.73 23.43
C ASP A 136 5.94 -15.48 22.67
N LEU A 137 5.06 -14.48 22.55
CA LEU A 137 5.30 -13.27 21.79
C LEU A 137 6.33 -12.38 22.48
N THR A 138 7.45 -12.12 21.83
CA THR A 138 8.45 -11.18 22.31
C THR A 138 8.03 -9.73 22.04
N GLN A 139 8.61 -8.77 22.77
CA GLN A 139 8.33 -7.35 22.56
C GLN A 139 8.67 -6.89 21.14
N LEU A 140 9.75 -7.41 20.54
CA LEU A 140 10.14 -7.12 19.16
C LEU A 140 9.13 -7.67 18.15
N GLU A 141 8.61 -8.88 18.36
CA GLU A 141 7.56 -9.45 17.51
C GLU A 141 6.27 -8.65 17.63
N TYR A 142 5.92 -8.20 18.82
CA TYR A 142 4.76 -7.32 19.03
C TYR A 142 4.91 -5.99 18.29
N GLN A 143 6.07 -5.35 18.38
CA GLN A 143 6.36 -4.09 17.66
C GLN A 143 6.27 -4.30 16.15
N ALA A 144 6.90 -5.35 15.62
CA ALA A 144 6.86 -5.69 14.19
C ALA A 144 5.43 -5.97 13.71
N LEU A 145 4.64 -6.74 14.46
CA LEU A 145 3.24 -6.99 14.12
C LEU A 145 2.40 -5.72 14.15
N SER A 146 2.63 -4.83 15.12
CA SER A 146 1.96 -3.54 15.22
C SER A 146 2.27 -2.65 14.02
N GLU A 147 3.52 -2.63 13.56
CA GLU A 147 3.93 -1.89 12.36
C GLU A 147 3.35 -2.53 11.08
N LEU A 148 3.43 -3.86 10.93
CA LEU A 148 2.83 -4.56 9.78
C LEU A 148 1.32 -4.30 9.66
N ARG A 149 0.61 -4.18 10.77
CA ARG A 149 -0.81 -3.83 10.79
C ARG A 149 -1.09 -2.49 10.13
N THR A 150 -0.18 -1.52 10.24
CA THR A 150 -0.33 -0.20 9.59
C THR A 150 -0.31 -0.29 8.06
N LEU A 151 0.18 -1.40 7.49
CA LEU A 151 0.18 -1.63 6.05
C LEU A 151 -1.21 -2.01 5.51
N TYR A 152 -2.19 -2.29 6.40
CA TYR A 152 -3.54 -2.74 6.02
C TYR A 152 -3.51 -3.94 5.07
N LYS A 153 -2.71 -4.95 5.42
CA LYS A 153 -2.60 -6.22 4.69
C LYS A 153 -3.07 -7.36 5.57
N PRO A 154 -3.61 -8.44 4.98
CA PRO A 154 -3.91 -9.64 5.74
C PRO A 154 -2.62 -10.25 6.28
N ILE A 155 -2.65 -10.61 7.56
CA ILE A 155 -1.55 -11.24 8.28
C ILE A 155 -2.06 -12.57 8.82
N LEU A 156 -1.43 -13.68 8.44
CA LEU A 156 -1.60 -14.97 9.07
C LEU A 156 -0.54 -15.14 10.16
N LEU A 157 -0.98 -15.30 11.39
CA LEU A 157 -0.09 -15.57 12.50
C LEU A 157 0.11 -17.07 12.64
N VAL A 158 1.37 -17.51 12.61
CA VAL A 158 1.75 -18.93 12.61
C VAL A 158 2.65 -19.22 13.81
N LEU A 159 2.19 -20.08 14.70
CA LEU A 159 3.00 -20.65 15.78
C LEU A 159 3.67 -21.92 15.27
N ASN A 160 4.96 -21.82 14.97
CA ASN A 160 5.79 -22.94 14.49
C ASN A 160 6.41 -23.71 15.64
N LYS A 161 6.89 -24.91 15.38
CA LYS A 161 7.49 -25.86 16.34
C LYS A 161 6.48 -26.33 17.38
N CYS A 162 5.22 -26.52 16.97
CA CYS A 162 4.17 -27.00 17.87
C CYS A 162 4.44 -28.42 18.41
N ASP A 163 5.31 -29.21 17.74
CA ASP A 163 5.81 -30.50 18.20
C ASP A 163 6.58 -30.48 19.51
N LEU A 164 6.95 -29.28 20.00
CA LEU A 164 7.66 -29.10 21.27
C LEU A 164 6.74 -28.96 22.49
N TYR A 165 5.43 -28.79 22.27
CA TYR A 165 4.46 -28.46 23.30
C TYR A 165 3.30 -29.47 23.33
N SER A 166 2.74 -29.67 24.49
CA SER A 166 1.48 -30.40 24.65
C SER A 166 0.31 -29.52 24.14
N GLU A 167 -0.82 -30.14 23.87
CA GLU A 167 -2.00 -29.42 23.41
C GLU A 167 -2.48 -28.34 24.41
N ALA A 168 -2.42 -28.63 25.71
CA ALA A 168 -2.77 -27.68 26.75
C ALA A 168 -1.81 -26.47 26.79
N GLU A 169 -0.51 -26.69 26.60
CA GLU A 169 0.48 -25.61 26.49
C GLU A 169 0.25 -24.78 25.23
N LEU A 170 -0.04 -25.40 24.07
CA LEU A 170 -0.35 -24.69 22.85
C LEU A 170 -1.57 -23.78 23.00
N GLN A 171 -2.64 -24.27 23.61
CA GLN A 171 -3.84 -23.48 23.90
C GLN A 171 -3.51 -22.30 24.84
N ALA A 172 -2.70 -22.51 25.88
CA ALA A 172 -2.28 -21.46 26.79
C ALA A 172 -1.43 -20.39 26.08
N ILE A 173 -0.46 -20.80 25.22
CA ILE A 173 0.37 -19.90 24.42
C ILE A 173 -0.51 -19.08 23.46
N CYS A 174 -1.40 -19.72 22.71
CA CYS A 174 -2.30 -19.02 21.79
C CYS A 174 -3.21 -18.03 22.51
N ALA A 175 -3.75 -18.39 23.69
CA ALA A 175 -4.56 -17.52 24.52
C ALA A 175 -3.74 -16.31 25.05
N GLN A 176 -2.49 -16.52 25.40
CA GLN A 176 -1.59 -15.44 25.84
C GLN A 176 -1.25 -14.48 24.71
N ILE A 177 -0.88 -14.99 23.53
CA ILE A 177 -0.61 -14.18 22.33
C ILE A 177 -1.83 -13.35 21.96
N SER A 178 -3.02 -13.97 21.95
CA SER A 178 -4.29 -13.30 21.67
C SER A 178 -4.56 -12.15 22.65
N ARG A 179 -4.34 -12.36 23.94
CA ARG A 179 -4.50 -11.30 24.96
C ARG A 179 -3.53 -10.14 24.75
N HIS A 180 -2.27 -10.41 24.39
CA HIS A 180 -1.27 -9.37 24.13
C HIS A 180 -1.58 -8.56 22.87
N LEU A 181 -2.05 -9.22 21.82
CA LEU A 181 -2.34 -8.55 20.53
C LEU A 181 -3.70 -7.82 20.56
N GLY A 182 -4.71 -8.38 21.22
CA GLY A 182 -6.04 -7.80 21.38
C GLY A 182 -6.90 -7.70 20.09
N TRP A 183 -6.36 -8.14 18.94
CA TRP A 183 -7.02 -8.08 17.62
C TRP A 183 -6.95 -9.42 16.85
N VAL A 184 -6.38 -10.46 17.43
CA VAL A 184 -6.32 -11.83 16.88
C VAL A 184 -6.96 -12.75 17.89
N SER A 185 -7.91 -13.59 17.48
CA SER A 185 -8.47 -14.62 18.36
C SER A 185 -7.54 -15.83 18.46
N PRO A 186 -7.58 -16.63 19.54
CA PRO A 186 -6.74 -17.82 19.69
C PRO A 186 -6.90 -18.82 18.54
N GLN A 187 -8.11 -18.91 17.96
CA GLN A 187 -8.46 -19.82 16.88
C GLN A 187 -7.90 -19.36 15.50
N GLU A 188 -7.52 -18.09 15.38
CA GLU A 188 -6.91 -17.55 14.17
C GLU A 188 -5.38 -17.76 14.14
N ILE A 189 -4.78 -18.22 15.24
CA ILE A 189 -3.37 -18.56 15.31
C ILE A 189 -3.19 -19.97 14.78
N LEU A 190 -2.47 -20.10 13.67
CA LEU A 190 -2.24 -21.38 13.01
C LEU A 190 -1.04 -22.08 13.64
N THR A 191 -1.26 -23.26 14.21
CA THR A 191 -0.17 -24.07 14.80
C THR A 191 0.42 -24.99 13.73
N VAL A 192 1.74 -25.03 13.60
CA VAL A 192 2.46 -25.85 12.63
C VAL A 192 3.74 -26.42 13.22
N ALA A 193 4.17 -27.58 12.70
CA ALA A 193 5.51 -28.15 12.92
C ALA A 193 6.19 -28.34 11.57
N ALA A 194 6.86 -27.30 11.08
CA ALA A 194 7.46 -27.30 9.75
C ALA A 194 8.68 -28.25 9.61
N CYS A 195 9.38 -28.51 10.72
CA CYS A 195 10.52 -29.44 10.78
C CYS A 195 10.49 -30.14 12.13
N PRO A 196 9.59 -31.16 12.30
CA PRO A 196 9.46 -31.86 13.57
C PRO A 196 10.76 -32.50 14.03
N LYS A 197 10.91 -32.65 15.35
CA LYS A 197 12.06 -33.35 15.91
C LYS A 197 12.05 -34.82 15.50
N PRO A 198 13.22 -35.40 15.19
CA PRO A 198 13.34 -36.84 15.00
C PRO A 198 12.87 -37.60 16.22
N LEU A 199 12.08 -38.60 16.03
CA LEU A 199 11.61 -39.52 17.06
C LEU A 199 12.43 -40.81 16.99
N LYS A 200 12.72 -41.38 18.16
CA LYS A 200 13.37 -42.67 18.25
C LYS A 200 12.29 -43.75 18.12
N VAL A 201 12.25 -44.36 16.97
CA VAL A 201 11.29 -45.46 16.67
C VAL A 201 11.94 -46.80 17.01
N ARG A 202 11.21 -47.60 17.77
CA ARG A 202 11.58 -48.94 18.11
C ARG A 202 10.73 -49.93 17.31
N THR A 203 11.32 -50.54 16.28
CA THR A 203 10.62 -51.51 15.43
C THR A 203 10.88 -52.93 15.93
N HIS A 204 9.82 -53.66 16.27
CA HIS A 204 9.85 -55.08 16.60
C HIS A 204 9.59 -55.89 15.33
N TRP A 205 10.58 -56.65 14.92
CA TRP A 205 10.45 -57.52 13.76
C TRP A 205 9.84 -58.87 14.15
N PRO A 206 9.15 -59.56 13.25
CA PRO A 206 8.56 -60.89 13.54
C PRO A 206 9.57 -61.96 13.94
N ASP A 207 10.85 -61.78 13.59
CA ASP A 207 11.98 -62.66 13.94
C ASP A 207 12.60 -62.35 15.31
N GLY A 208 11.98 -61.47 16.09
CA GLY A 208 12.42 -61.08 17.43
C GLY A 208 13.54 -60.02 17.48
N ARG A 209 14.01 -59.54 16.31
CA ARG A 209 14.96 -58.44 16.26
C ARG A 209 14.31 -57.14 16.63
N ILE A 210 15.05 -56.29 17.32
CA ILE A 210 14.65 -54.94 17.71
C ILE A 210 15.63 -53.98 17.06
N THR A 211 15.11 -53.08 16.15
CA THR A 211 15.91 -51.99 15.61
C THR A 211 15.47 -50.69 16.22
N LEU A 212 16.43 -49.83 16.49
CA LEU A 212 16.21 -48.44 16.99
C LEU A 212 16.68 -47.49 15.91
N GLU A 213 15.76 -46.80 15.29
CA GLU A 213 16.04 -45.85 14.22
C GLU A 213 15.48 -44.49 14.57
N TRP A 214 16.19 -43.46 14.12
CA TRP A 214 15.68 -42.08 14.25
C TRP A 214 14.85 -41.78 12.99
N GLU A 215 13.55 -41.59 13.18
CA GLU A 215 12.64 -41.24 12.10
C GLU A 215 12.18 -39.78 12.32
N ARG A 216 12.18 -39.00 11.25
CA ARG A 216 11.64 -37.64 11.29
C ARG A 216 10.20 -37.69 10.81
N PRO A 217 9.21 -37.31 11.65
CA PRO A 217 7.82 -37.24 11.23
C PRO A 217 7.62 -36.27 10.07
N ALA A 218 6.58 -36.47 9.30
CA ALA A 218 6.18 -35.55 8.24
C ALA A 218 5.86 -34.16 8.83
N PRO A 219 6.16 -33.06 8.09
CA PRO A 219 5.78 -31.73 8.51
C PRO A 219 4.27 -31.62 8.74
N GLN A 220 3.87 -30.98 9.82
CA GLN A 220 2.46 -30.64 10.11
C GLN A 220 2.21 -29.20 9.66
N ILE A 221 1.72 -29.04 8.42
CA ILE A 221 1.58 -27.75 7.75
C ILE A 221 0.17 -27.53 7.19
N GLU A 222 -0.72 -28.51 7.31
CA GLU A 222 -2.02 -28.57 6.66
C GLU A 222 -2.92 -27.40 7.04
N ALA A 223 -2.91 -26.97 8.30
CA ALA A 223 -3.71 -25.85 8.77
C ALA A 223 -3.33 -24.54 8.02
N LEU A 224 -2.04 -24.27 7.88
CA LEU A 224 -1.54 -23.11 7.15
C LEU A 224 -1.83 -23.25 5.64
N ARG A 225 -1.57 -24.42 5.06
CA ARG A 225 -1.84 -24.72 3.65
C ARG A 225 -3.32 -24.52 3.32
N GLY A 226 -4.20 -25.09 4.10
CA GLY A 226 -5.65 -24.96 3.93
C GLY A 226 -6.13 -23.52 4.01
N ARG A 227 -5.60 -22.72 4.96
CA ARG A 227 -5.95 -21.32 5.08
C ARG A 227 -5.45 -20.47 3.90
N ILE A 228 -4.24 -20.73 3.41
CA ILE A 228 -3.72 -20.05 2.21
C ILE A 228 -4.57 -20.42 0.98
N LEU A 229 -4.92 -21.71 0.79
CA LEU A 229 -5.79 -22.15 -0.30
C LEU A 229 -7.15 -21.46 -0.27
N GLN A 230 -7.75 -21.35 0.90
CA GLN A 230 -9.02 -20.64 1.09
C GLN A 230 -8.91 -19.17 0.64
N ILE A 231 -7.86 -18.46 1.07
CA ILE A 231 -7.61 -17.06 0.66
C ILE A 231 -7.42 -16.97 -0.85
N LEU A 232 -6.67 -17.91 -1.45
CA LEU A 232 -6.44 -17.94 -2.89
C LEU A 232 -7.72 -18.12 -3.69
N GLN A 233 -8.67 -18.90 -3.18
CA GLN A 233 -9.96 -19.14 -3.83
C GLN A 233 -10.94 -17.99 -3.69
N THR A 234 -10.98 -17.34 -2.52
CA THR A 234 -12.04 -16.36 -2.18
C THR A 234 -11.58 -14.91 -2.31
N GLU A 235 -10.36 -14.57 -1.90
CA GLU A 235 -9.93 -13.18 -1.65
C GLU A 235 -8.78 -12.72 -2.55
N ALA A 236 -7.99 -13.62 -3.13
CA ALA A 236 -6.75 -13.28 -3.83
C ALA A 236 -6.93 -12.24 -4.95
N GLY A 237 -8.06 -12.29 -5.66
CA GLY A 237 -8.35 -11.32 -6.72
C GLY A 237 -8.52 -9.91 -6.19
N SER A 238 -9.21 -9.75 -5.08
CA SER A 238 -9.41 -8.44 -4.41
C SER A 238 -8.12 -7.92 -3.79
N LEU A 239 -7.38 -8.79 -3.11
CA LEU A 239 -6.10 -8.43 -2.46
C LEU A 239 -5.05 -7.99 -3.49
N LEU A 240 -4.88 -8.77 -4.57
CA LEU A 240 -3.95 -8.40 -5.64
C LEU A 240 -4.36 -7.08 -6.31
N ALA A 241 -5.64 -6.91 -6.63
CA ALA A 241 -6.16 -5.68 -7.24
C ALA A 241 -5.90 -4.47 -6.34
N LEU A 242 -6.21 -4.58 -5.03
CA LEU A 242 -5.99 -3.52 -4.05
C LEU A 242 -4.51 -3.12 -3.95
N ASN A 243 -3.62 -4.11 -3.84
CA ASN A 243 -2.18 -3.86 -3.74
C ASN A 243 -1.61 -3.23 -5.02
N VAL A 244 -2.07 -3.68 -6.18
CA VAL A 244 -1.67 -3.10 -7.47
C VAL A 244 -2.13 -1.65 -7.56
N LEU A 245 -3.39 -1.34 -7.20
CA LEU A 245 -3.91 0.03 -7.23
C LEU A 245 -3.20 0.95 -6.24
N LYS A 246 -2.94 0.49 -5.00
CA LYS A 246 -2.14 1.26 -4.01
C LYS A 246 -0.73 1.56 -4.52
N ARG A 247 -0.09 0.59 -5.18
CA ARG A 247 1.25 0.79 -5.73
C ARG A 247 1.24 1.67 -6.97
N LEU A 248 0.22 1.54 -7.82
CA LEU A 248 0.01 2.40 -8.97
C LEU A 248 -0.15 3.87 -8.56
N ASP A 249 -0.91 4.14 -7.49
CA ASP A 249 -1.08 5.49 -6.94
C ASP A 249 0.27 6.12 -6.54
N ARG A 250 1.12 5.35 -5.85
CA ARG A 250 2.48 5.80 -5.49
C ARG A 250 3.34 6.09 -6.72
N VAL A 251 3.33 5.19 -7.71
CA VAL A 251 4.12 5.37 -8.94
C VAL A 251 3.66 6.61 -9.69
N GLN A 252 2.35 6.85 -9.76
CA GLN A 252 1.81 8.07 -10.38
C GLN A 252 2.24 9.33 -9.63
N ALA A 253 2.20 9.30 -8.29
CA ALA A 253 2.67 10.42 -7.49
C ALA A 253 4.16 10.72 -7.75
N GLN A 254 4.99 9.67 -7.87
CA GLN A 254 6.42 9.83 -8.21
C GLN A 254 6.63 10.39 -9.63
N ILE A 255 5.86 9.94 -10.62
CA ILE A 255 5.93 10.49 -11.99
C ILE A 255 5.59 11.99 -11.96
N LEU A 256 4.52 12.36 -11.26
CA LEU A 256 4.10 13.76 -11.16
C LEU A 256 5.11 14.62 -10.41
N GLU A 257 5.70 14.10 -9.34
CA GLU A 257 6.74 14.79 -8.58
C GLU A 257 7.98 15.07 -9.46
N LYS A 258 8.45 14.07 -10.22
CA LYS A 258 9.56 14.25 -11.15
C LYS A 258 9.21 15.21 -12.30
N GLN A 259 7.97 15.15 -12.81
CA GLN A 259 7.48 16.11 -13.78
C GLN A 259 7.49 17.53 -13.21
N TRP A 260 7.03 17.69 -11.97
CA TRP A 260 7.05 18.95 -11.27
C TRP A 260 8.47 19.51 -11.14
N GLN A 261 9.39 18.70 -10.63
CA GLN A 261 10.80 19.10 -10.46
C GLN A 261 11.45 19.49 -11.79
N HIS A 262 11.13 18.77 -12.87
CA HIS A 262 11.62 19.09 -14.20
C HIS A 262 11.10 20.45 -14.71
N HIS A 263 9.87 20.79 -14.41
CA HIS A 263 9.24 22.04 -14.84
C HIS A 263 9.33 23.15 -13.79
N ALA A 264 9.87 22.89 -12.61
CA ALA A 264 9.90 23.85 -11.50
C ALA A 264 10.47 25.23 -11.88
N PRO A 265 11.62 25.34 -12.59
CA PRO A 265 12.16 26.66 -12.97
C PRO A 265 11.19 27.46 -13.85
N PHE A 266 10.55 26.80 -14.81
CA PHE A 266 9.55 27.42 -15.68
C PHE A 266 8.30 27.83 -14.89
N VAL A 267 7.81 26.94 -14.00
CA VAL A 267 6.61 27.20 -13.18
C VAL A 267 6.83 28.37 -12.26
N GLU A 268 8.03 28.52 -11.67
CA GLU A 268 8.37 29.62 -10.81
C GLU A 268 8.39 30.96 -11.57
N GLN A 269 9.11 31.04 -12.69
CA GLN A 269 9.18 32.25 -13.53
C GLN A 269 7.81 32.62 -14.09
N TRP A 270 7.09 31.66 -14.63
CA TRP A 270 5.77 31.88 -15.19
C TRP A 270 4.74 32.21 -14.11
N GLY A 271 4.83 31.57 -12.94
CA GLY A 271 4.00 31.84 -11.79
C GLY A 271 4.15 33.28 -11.28
N GLN A 272 5.38 33.79 -11.22
CA GLN A 272 5.65 35.18 -10.86
C GLN A 272 5.05 36.16 -11.89
N ALA A 273 5.23 35.90 -13.19
CA ALA A 273 4.68 36.74 -14.24
C ALA A 273 3.13 36.74 -14.21
N VAL A 274 2.52 35.59 -14.02
CA VAL A 274 1.06 35.48 -13.92
C VAL A 274 0.53 36.11 -12.64
N ALA A 275 1.25 35.98 -11.51
CA ALA A 275 0.89 36.61 -10.25
C ALA A 275 0.91 38.16 -10.35
N LEU A 276 1.93 38.71 -11.00
CA LEU A 276 2.01 40.16 -11.27
C LEU A 276 0.87 40.59 -12.22
N GLY A 277 0.65 39.86 -13.32
CA GLY A 277 -0.44 40.15 -14.26
C GLY A 277 -1.82 40.06 -13.60
N LYS A 278 -2.04 39.06 -12.75
CA LYS A 278 -3.26 38.93 -11.94
C LYS A 278 -3.45 40.11 -11.01
N GLY A 279 -2.37 40.50 -10.31
CA GLY A 279 -2.40 41.67 -9.43
C GLY A 279 -2.81 42.96 -10.15
N ILE A 280 -2.28 43.20 -11.36
CA ILE A 280 -2.63 44.34 -12.20
C ILE A 280 -4.09 44.29 -12.65
N VAL A 281 -4.52 43.11 -13.19
CA VAL A 281 -5.90 42.92 -13.71
C VAL A 281 -6.94 43.11 -12.60
N VAL A 282 -6.70 42.49 -11.44
CA VAL A 282 -7.60 42.62 -10.28
C VAL A 282 -7.57 44.04 -9.71
N GLY A 283 -6.39 44.65 -9.64
CA GLY A 283 -6.24 46.00 -9.13
C GLY A 283 -6.88 47.11 -10.02
N LEU A 284 -7.03 46.85 -11.31
CA LEU A 284 -7.69 47.75 -12.26
C LEU A 284 -9.19 47.41 -12.49
N ALA A 285 -9.64 46.28 -11.96
CA ALA A 285 -11.03 45.88 -12.14
C ALA A 285 -12.00 46.79 -11.36
N PRO A 286 -13.18 47.09 -11.92
CA PRO A 286 -14.23 47.76 -11.16
C PRO A 286 -14.67 46.96 -9.95
N LEU A 287 -15.07 47.63 -8.89
CA LEU A 287 -15.52 47.07 -7.61
C LEU A 287 -16.50 45.86 -7.82
N GLY A 288 -16.16 44.72 -7.27
CA GLY A 288 -16.96 43.46 -7.35
C GLY A 288 -16.65 42.56 -8.52
N LEU A 289 -16.02 43.02 -9.61
CA LEU A 289 -15.58 42.17 -10.72
C LEU A 289 -14.31 41.39 -10.38
N ASP A 290 -13.47 41.88 -9.52
CA ASP A 290 -12.26 41.26 -9.01
C ASP A 290 -12.54 39.93 -8.26
N LEU A 291 -13.67 39.85 -7.54
CA LEU A 291 -14.15 38.59 -6.89
C LEU A 291 -14.40 37.47 -7.88
N LEU A 292 -14.79 37.79 -9.12
CA LEU A 292 -15.00 36.79 -10.18
C LEU A 292 -13.72 36.53 -10.97
N LEU A 293 -12.94 37.59 -11.28
CA LEU A 293 -11.73 37.49 -12.09
C LEU A 293 -10.60 36.75 -11.37
N ALA A 294 -10.42 36.99 -10.08
CA ALA A 294 -9.34 36.35 -9.32
C ALA A 294 -9.41 34.81 -9.30
N PRO A 295 -10.54 34.16 -8.94
CA PRO A 295 -10.65 32.71 -8.98
C PRO A 295 -10.64 32.13 -10.41
N LEU A 296 -11.14 32.89 -11.40
CA LEU A 296 -11.07 32.50 -12.80
C LEU A 296 -9.61 32.41 -13.28
N LEU A 297 -8.80 33.41 -12.98
CA LEU A 297 -7.37 33.41 -13.32
C LEU A 297 -6.60 32.31 -12.59
N ASP A 298 -6.93 32.04 -11.34
CA ASP A 298 -6.35 30.91 -10.57
C ASP A 298 -6.70 29.57 -11.24
N GLY A 299 -7.95 29.41 -11.66
CA GLY A 299 -8.41 28.22 -12.36
C GLY A 299 -7.71 28.03 -13.71
N LEU A 300 -7.58 29.09 -14.51
CA LEU A 300 -6.87 29.06 -15.80
C LEU A 300 -5.38 28.74 -15.63
N TRP A 301 -4.75 29.30 -14.60
CA TRP A 301 -3.35 28.98 -14.29
C TRP A 301 -3.16 27.51 -13.92
N LEU A 302 -4.02 26.95 -13.05
CA LEU A 302 -3.99 25.52 -12.70
C LEU A 302 -4.25 24.62 -13.90
N LEU A 303 -5.17 25.02 -14.79
CA LEU A 303 -5.40 24.29 -16.05
C LEU A 303 -4.14 24.30 -16.93
N GLY A 304 -3.51 25.46 -17.09
CA GLY A 304 -2.27 25.61 -17.85
C GLY A 304 -1.14 24.72 -17.31
N LEU A 305 -0.96 24.70 -15.97
CA LEU A 305 -0.02 23.81 -15.30
C LEU A 305 -0.37 22.34 -15.55
N GLY A 306 -1.63 21.97 -15.39
CA GLY A 306 -2.07 20.60 -15.59
C GLY A 306 -1.82 20.11 -17.03
N VAL A 307 -2.06 20.98 -18.03
CA VAL A 307 -1.74 20.67 -19.43
C VAL A 307 -0.24 20.50 -19.63
N ARG A 308 0.57 21.36 -18.99
CA ARG A 308 2.04 21.28 -19.07
C ARG A 308 2.61 20.03 -18.43
N LEU A 309 1.97 19.55 -17.36
CA LEU A 309 2.31 18.31 -16.67
C LEU A 309 1.67 17.07 -17.32
N HIS A 310 1.13 17.22 -18.53
CA HIS A 310 0.47 16.14 -19.29
C HIS A 310 -0.71 15.50 -18.57
N LEU A 311 -1.43 16.23 -17.71
CA LEU A 311 -2.65 15.70 -17.09
C LEU A 311 -3.83 15.66 -18.06
N PRO A 312 -4.74 14.68 -17.97
CA PRO A 312 -5.89 14.59 -18.83
C PRO A 312 -6.83 15.79 -18.63
N ARG A 313 -7.16 16.47 -19.73
CA ARG A 313 -8.01 17.69 -19.71
C ARG A 313 -9.36 17.46 -19.03
N THR A 314 -9.95 16.28 -19.21
CA THR A 314 -11.22 15.90 -18.59
C THR A 314 -11.14 15.81 -17.07
N ALA A 315 -9.97 15.46 -16.52
CA ALA A 315 -9.74 15.41 -15.10
C ALA A 315 -9.55 16.80 -14.50
N LEU A 316 -8.79 17.63 -15.18
CA LEU A 316 -8.56 19.02 -14.78
C LEU A 316 -9.88 19.78 -14.73
N TRP A 317 -10.73 19.65 -15.77
CA TRP A 317 -12.03 20.28 -15.82
C TRP A 317 -12.96 19.78 -14.71
N ARG A 318 -13.08 18.46 -14.53
CA ARG A 318 -13.89 17.89 -13.44
C ARG A 318 -13.40 18.30 -12.06
N GLY A 319 -12.08 18.35 -11.86
CA GLY A 319 -11.49 18.80 -10.61
C GLY A 319 -11.79 20.26 -10.29
N LEU A 320 -11.78 21.13 -11.29
CA LEU A 320 -12.13 22.55 -11.15
C LEU A 320 -13.62 22.76 -10.84
N VAL A 321 -14.50 21.98 -11.45
CA VAL A 321 -15.95 22.11 -11.32
C VAL A 321 -16.49 21.43 -10.06
N SER A 322 -15.79 20.44 -9.51
CA SER A 322 -16.31 19.73 -8.35
C SER A 322 -16.12 20.48 -7.03
N PHE A 323 -17.20 21.03 -6.51
CA PHE A 323 -17.31 21.78 -5.25
C PHE A 323 -16.76 21.02 -4.00
N ARG A 324 -16.72 19.70 -4.08
CA ARG A 324 -16.46 18.79 -2.94
C ARG A 324 -14.97 18.63 -2.57
N GLU A 325 -14.04 19.22 -3.31
CA GLU A 325 -12.68 18.71 -3.42
C GLU A 325 -11.56 19.62 -2.91
N GLY A 326 -11.87 20.54 -2.04
CA GLY A 326 -10.85 21.28 -1.32
C GLY A 326 -10.20 22.46 -2.07
N LEU A 327 -10.37 22.59 -3.40
CA LEU A 327 -9.93 23.79 -4.14
C LEU A 327 -10.74 25.03 -3.77
N TRP A 328 -12.01 24.85 -3.46
CA TRP A 328 -12.88 25.94 -3.05
C TRP A 328 -12.49 26.57 -1.72
N ARG A 329 -11.90 25.80 -0.81
CA ARG A 329 -11.44 26.36 0.46
C ARG A 329 -10.36 27.45 0.28
N PRO A 330 -9.24 27.20 -0.46
CA PRO A 330 -8.29 28.27 -0.76
C PRO A 330 -8.87 29.36 -1.66
N LEU A 331 -9.75 29.03 -2.60
CA LEU A 331 -10.42 30.04 -3.46
C LEU A 331 -11.38 30.93 -2.66
N LEU A 332 -12.18 30.37 -1.75
CA LEU A 332 -13.07 31.11 -0.85
C LEU A 332 -12.26 31.95 0.14
N LEU A 333 -11.15 31.39 0.68
CA LEU A 333 -10.26 32.14 1.56
C LEU A 333 -9.63 33.32 0.81
N ASN A 334 -9.20 33.12 -0.43
CA ASN A 334 -8.69 34.22 -1.27
C ASN A 334 -9.77 35.27 -1.56
N GLY A 335 -10.98 34.85 -1.84
CA GLY A 335 -12.13 35.77 -2.01
C GLY A 335 -12.41 36.56 -0.73
N ALA A 336 -12.41 35.93 0.44
CA ALA A 336 -12.58 36.62 1.71
C ALA A 336 -11.44 37.60 2.01
N LEU A 337 -10.18 37.24 1.72
CA LEU A 337 -9.03 38.14 1.85
C LEU A 337 -9.11 39.32 0.90
N LEU A 338 -9.63 39.15 -0.32
CA LEU A 338 -9.87 40.24 -1.27
C LEU A 338 -10.92 41.21 -0.75
N LEU A 339 -12.06 40.72 -0.24
CA LEU A 339 -13.10 41.53 0.37
C LEU A 339 -12.56 42.34 1.56
N LEU A 340 -11.74 41.74 2.41
CA LEU A 340 -11.07 42.43 3.50
C LEU A 340 -10.10 43.51 2.98
N ALA A 341 -9.33 43.20 1.95
CA ALA A 341 -8.40 44.13 1.33
C ALA A 341 -9.13 45.31 0.70
N GLU A 342 -10.28 45.09 0.04
CA GLU A 342 -11.15 46.14 -0.48
C GLU A 342 -11.70 47.05 0.65
N GLY A 343 -12.22 46.44 1.71
CA GLY A 343 -12.75 47.20 2.87
C GLY A 343 -11.68 48.05 3.52
N VAL A 344 -10.48 47.53 3.76
CA VAL A 344 -9.34 48.26 4.35
C VAL A 344 -8.85 49.34 3.39
N SER A 345 -8.74 49.06 2.11
CA SER A 345 -8.31 50.01 1.08
C SER A 345 -9.27 51.21 0.97
N SER A 346 -10.57 50.91 0.93
CA SER A 346 -11.63 51.95 0.92
C SER A 346 -11.61 52.84 2.18
N TRP A 347 -11.34 52.24 3.34
CA TRP A 347 -11.24 52.95 4.61
C TRP A 347 -9.98 53.85 4.69
N LEU A 348 -8.83 53.33 4.20
CA LEU A 348 -7.56 54.06 4.29
C LEU A 348 -7.43 55.22 3.28
N TRP A 349 -7.93 55.07 2.07
CA TRP A 349 -7.68 55.98 0.95
C TRP A 349 -8.91 56.60 0.31
N GLY A 350 -10.07 56.51 0.95
CA GLY A 350 -11.29 57.17 0.51
C GLY A 350 -11.70 56.91 -0.94
N GLY A 351 -11.40 55.74 -1.46
CA GLY A 351 -11.73 55.34 -2.82
C GLY A 351 -10.63 55.53 -3.88
N TRP A 352 -9.58 56.29 -3.63
CA TRP A 352 -8.52 56.57 -4.61
C TRP A 352 -7.43 55.50 -4.72
N GLY A 353 -7.34 54.60 -3.75
CA GLY A 353 -6.34 53.54 -3.71
C GLY A 353 -6.91 52.12 -3.80
N ASN A 354 -8.16 51.98 -4.22
CA ASN A 354 -8.94 50.72 -4.13
C ASN A 354 -8.33 49.52 -4.86
N GLY A 355 -7.44 49.75 -5.87
CA GLY A 355 -6.85 48.66 -6.64
C GLY A 355 -5.54 48.09 -6.13
N LEU A 356 -4.76 48.88 -5.33
CA LEU A 356 -3.40 48.47 -4.94
C LEU A 356 -3.38 47.28 -3.96
N LEU A 357 -4.16 47.35 -2.90
CA LEU A 357 -4.20 46.30 -1.88
C LEU A 357 -4.87 44.99 -2.39
N PRO A 358 -6.05 45.04 -3.03
CA PRO A 358 -6.65 43.89 -3.69
C PRO A 358 -5.74 43.23 -4.73
N GLY A 359 -5.07 44.03 -5.55
CA GLY A 359 -4.11 43.55 -6.55
C GLY A 359 -2.93 42.81 -5.92
N LEU A 360 -2.36 43.34 -4.84
CA LEU A 360 -1.28 42.73 -4.12
C LEU A 360 -1.71 41.42 -3.44
N VAL A 361 -2.87 41.39 -2.80
CA VAL A 361 -3.46 40.19 -2.19
C VAL A 361 -3.72 39.13 -3.25
N ALA A 362 -4.26 39.51 -4.42
CA ALA A 362 -4.51 38.59 -5.53
C ALA A 362 -3.22 37.97 -6.07
N GLY A 363 -2.14 38.73 -6.20
CA GLY A 363 -0.83 38.23 -6.62
C GLY A 363 -0.21 37.26 -5.61
N VAL A 364 -0.21 37.62 -4.34
CA VAL A 364 0.30 36.77 -3.25
C VAL A 364 -0.51 35.47 -3.12
N SER A 365 -1.82 35.54 -3.30
CA SER A 365 -2.68 34.34 -3.25
C SER A 365 -2.36 33.33 -4.36
N LEU A 366 -2.08 33.80 -5.56
CA LEU A 366 -1.65 32.94 -6.65
C LEU A 366 -0.28 32.30 -6.40
N TYR A 367 0.66 33.05 -5.84
CA TYR A 367 1.97 32.53 -5.46
C TYR A 367 1.85 31.40 -4.41
N ARG A 368 0.99 31.58 -3.38
CA ARG A 368 0.67 30.53 -2.40
C ARG A 368 -0.02 29.32 -3.04
N LEU A 369 -0.91 29.53 -4.00
CA LEU A 369 -1.55 28.43 -4.72
C LEU A 369 -0.53 27.60 -5.49
N GLY A 370 0.55 28.21 -5.98
CA GLY A 370 1.67 27.54 -6.63
C GLY A 370 2.34 26.49 -5.73
N SER A 371 2.51 26.80 -4.45
CA SER A 371 3.10 25.85 -3.50
C SER A 371 2.21 24.64 -3.20
N LEU A 372 0.90 24.77 -3.37
CA LEU A 372 -0.10 23.70 -3.18
C LEU A 372 -0.40 22.93 -4.47
N ALA A 373 0.00 23.47 -5.62
CA ALA A 373 -0.34 22.90 -6.92
C ALA A 373 0.08 21.42 -7.10
N PRO A 374 1.28 20.95 -6.66
CA PRO A 374 1.66 19.55 -6.78
C PRO A 374 0.67 18.61 -6.09
N GLN A 375 0.25 18.95 -4.87
CA GLN A 375 -0.69 18.14 -4.09
C GLN A 375 -2.09 18.09 -4.72
N VAL A 376 -2.53 19.23 -5.24
CA VAL A 376 -3.84 19.34 -5.91
C VAL A 376 -3.85 18.56 -7.21
N LEU A 377 -2.82 18.71 -8.03
CA LEU A 377 -2.71 18.05 -9.32
C LEU A 377 -2.51 16.53 -9.19
N SER A 378 -1.82 16.05 -8.14
CA SER A 378 -1.72 14.62 -7.87
C SER A 378 -3.08 13.99 -7.55
N ARG A 379 -3.93 14.68 -6.78
CA ARG A 379 -5.30 14.24 -6.51
C ARG A 379 -6.17 14.22 -7.78
N PHE A 380 -6.01 15.20 -8.66
CA PHE A 380 -6.70 15.21 -9.95
C PHE A 380 -6.29 14.04 -10.84
N ALA A 381 -4.98 13.72 -10.87
CA ALA A 381 -4.48 12.57 -11.60
C ALA A 381 -5.06 11.25 -11.06
N ALA A 382 -5.00 11.02 -9.76
CA ALA A 382 -5.54 9.80 -9.14
C ALA A 382 -7.03 9.59 -9.48
N ARG A 383 -7.82 10.65 -9.54
CA ARG A 383 -9.25 10.60 -9.94
C ARG A 383 -9.46 10.40 -11.41
N ALA A 384 -8.63 11.02 -12.26
CA ALA A 384 -8.73 10.89 -13.71
C ALA A 384 -8.71 9.44 -14.15
N PHE A 385 -7.88 8.66 -13.52
CA PHE A 385 -7.69 7.24 -13.84
C PHE A 385 -8.67 6.32 -13.10
N GLY A 386 -9.52 6.87 -12.22
CA GLY A 386 -10.49 6.09 -11.44
C GLY A 386 -9.87 5.30 -10.28
N LEU A 387 -8.64 5.66 -9.88
CA LEU A 387 -7.91 5.01 -8.76
C LEU A 387 -8.68 5.11 -7.45
N GLU A 388 -9.17 6.30 -7.08
CA GLU A 388 -9.95 6.47 -5.85
C GLU A 388 -11.25 5.67 -5.88
N ALA A 389 -11.95 5.65 -7.00
CA ALA A 389 -13.19 4.88 -7.15
C ALA A 389 -12.91 3.37 -7.03
N GLY A 390 -11.84 2.89 -7.68
CA GLY A 390 -11.38 1.51 -7.57
C GLY A 390 -11.00 1.12 -6.16
N LEU A 391 -10.20 1.94 -5.47
CA LEU A 391 -9.80 1.72 -4.09
C LEU A 391 -11.00 1.72 -3.13
N ARG A 392 -11.92 2.69 -3.24
CA ARG A 392 -13.13 2.76 -2.41
C ARG A 392 -14.03 1.55 -2.61
N ALA A 393 -14.23 1.10 -3.85
CA ALA A 393 -15.05 -0.06 -4.15
C ALA A 393 -14.48 -1.35 -3.56
N LEU A 394 -13.15 -1.50 -3.54
CA LEU A 394 -12.46 -2.65 -2.96
C LEU A 394 -12.44 -2.60 -1.43
N ILE A 395 -12.11 -1.46 -0.83
CA ILE A 395 -12.09 -1.29 0.64
C ILE A 395 -13.49 -1.44 1.23
N GLY A 396 -14.53 -0.94 0.54
CA GLY A 396 -15.92 -1.13 0.96
C GLY A 396 -16.34 -2.60 0.97
N ARG A 397 -15.89 -3.39 0.02
CA ARG A 397 -16.13 -4.85 -0.02
C ARG A 397 -15.37 -5.60 1.06
N GLU A 398 -14.13 -5.26 1.33
CA GLU A 398 -13.34 -5.88 2.41
C GLU A 398 -13.93 -5.58 3.79
N ARG A 399 -14.42 -4.36 4.04
CA ARG A 399 -15.12 -4.03 5.30
C ARG A 399 -16.40 -4.82 5.48
N LEU A 400 -17.18 -5.03 4.41
CA LEU A 400 -18.37 -5.87 4.43
C LEU A 400 -18.01 -7.35 4.68
N ALA A 401 -16.97 -7.86 4.04
CA ALA A 401 -16.51 -9.22 4.27
C ALA A 401 -15.96 -9.45 5.69
N MET A 402 -15.27 -8.46 6.28
CA MET A 402 -14.82 -8.53 7.68
C MET A 402 -15.99 -8.44 8.68
N THR A 403 -17.05 -7.66 8.38
CA THR A 403 -18.26 -7.60 9.23
C THR A 403 -19.09 -8.87 9.13
N ASP A 404 -19.14 -9.53 7.98
CA ASP A 404 -19.84 -10.82 7.83
C ASP A 404 -19.11 -11.97 8.54
N CYS A 405 -17.78 -11.95 8.64
CA CYS A 405 -17.01 -12.90 9.44
C CYS A 405 -17.25 -12.73 10.95
N THR A 406 -17.58 -11.52 11.42
CA THR A 406 -17.92 -11.29 12.84
C THR A 406 -19.40 -11.57 13.15
N ALA A 407 -20.27 -11.59 12.13
CA ALA A 407 -21.70 -11.84 12.28
C ALA A 407 -22.11 -13.34 12.24
N SER A 408 -21.20 -14.24 11.89
CA SER A 408 -21.46 -15.68 11.82
C SER A 408 -21.10 -16.47 13.08
N LEU A 409 -21.01 -15.81 14.23
CA LEU A 409 -20.98 -16.51 15.53
C LEU A 409 -22.42 -16.92 15.89
N PRO A 410 -22.71 -18.22 16.04
CA PRO A 410 -24.04 -18.66 16.47
C PRO A 410 -24.31 -18.15 17.89
N SER A 411 -25.45 -17.49 18.05
CA SER A 411 -26.01 -17.04 19.33
C SER A 411 -26.52 -18.23 20.16
N SER A 412 -25.63 -19.14 20.50
CA SER A 412 -25.96 -20.24 21.42
C SER A 412 -24.83 -20.42 22.41
N LEU A 413 -24.68 -19.47 23.31
CA LEU A 413 -24.09 -19.60 24.66
C LEU A 413 -24.29 -18.23 25.34
N ALA A 414 -25.53 -17.96 25.72
CA ALA A 414 -25.84 -17.04 26.79
C ALA A 414 -25.93 -17.86 28.08
#